data_a6cac31c37aaecc7c4ae51b839f3ba31
#
_entry.id   a6cac31c37aaecc7c4ae51b839f3ba31
#
_cell.length_a   1.000
_cell.length_b   1.000
_cell.length_c   1.000
_cell.angle_alpha   90.00
_cell.angle_beta   90.00
_cell.angle_gamma   90.00
#
_symmetry.space_group_name_H-M   'P 1'
#
loop_
_entity.id
_entity.type
_entity.pdbx_description
1 polymer ?
#
loop_
_entity_poly.entity_id
_entity_poly.type
_entity_poly.pdbx_seq_one_letter_code
_entity_poly.pdbx_strand_id
1 'polypeptide(L)'
;MTPTAADRDRAVVRHVERAPRAMTLLITGKLVVEQFEALCRVRNMSATGMMIETLRPLSQGDEVCVHLRSSCSLRARVVWTRQGAAGLAFLTPVDLKAVLAGEAPRSRILRARRPRAPRIAAQCAITVVAGGETHEACLLDISQSGARLRLPMQPNREERLILSIPGLPMKSGAVCWAREGEAGLALYEPLPFDLLAEWIERRER
;
A
#
# COMPACT_ATOMS: atom_id res chain seq x y z
N MET A 1 -44.61 -53.79 -11.84
CA MET A 1 -44.22 -52.93 -10.70
C MET A 1 -43.14 -51.99 -11.18
N THR A 2 -43.53 -50.81 -11.53
CA THR A 2 -42.66 -49.70 -12.01
C THR A 2 -42.14 -48.89 -10.83
N PRO A 3 -40.85 -48.59 -10.68
CA PRO A 3 -40.39 -47.71 -9.63
C PRO A 3 -40.63 -46.23 -9.99
N THR A 4 -41.20 -45.53 -9.02
CA THR A 4 -41.63 -44.15 -9.00
C THR A 4 -40.46 -43.18 -9.13
N ALA A 5 -40.71 -42.12 -9.91
CA ALA A 5 -39.79 -41.02 -10.21
C ALA A 5 -39.67 -40.00 -9.01
N ALA A 6 -38.94 -40.34 -7.97
CA ALA A 6 -38.71 -39.46 -6.80
C ALA A 6 -37.24 -39.51 -6.28
N ASP A 7 -36.27 -39.66 -7.15
CA ASP A 7 -34.84 -39.64 -6.71
C ASP A 7 -33.93 -38.94 -7.73
N ARG A 8 -34.35 -37.78 -8.20
CA ARG A 8 -33.50 -36.90 -9.07
C ARG A 8 -33.63 -35.46 -8.62
N ASP A 9 -33.08 -35.13 -7.47
CA ASP A 9 -32.63 -33.75 -7.20
C ASP A 9 -31.76 -33.68 -5.96
N ARG A 10 -30.72 -34.48 -5.89
CA ARG A 10 -29.59 -34.19 -5.05
C ARG A 10 -28.63 -33.32 -5.84
N ALA A 11 -28.86 -31.99 -5.79
CA ALA A 11 -27.88 -31.02 -6.21
C ALA A 11 -26.55 -31.32 -5.51
N VAL A 12 -25.58 -31.81 -6.27
CA VAL A 12 -24.19 -31.98 -5.86
C VAL A 12 -23.66 -30.59 -5.58
N VAL A 13 -23.70 -30.18 -4.31
CA VAL A 13 -22.94 -29.01 -3.83
C VAL A 13 -21.46 -29.36 -4.09
N ARG A 14 -20.93 -28.93 -5.21
CA ARG A 14 -19.50 -28.98 -5.47
C ARG A 14 -18.84 -28.16 -4.39
N HIS A 15 -18.28 -28.82 -3.40
CA HIS A 15 -17.25 -28.23 -2.53
C HIS A 15 -16.13 -27.73 -3.45
N VAL A 16 -16.14 -26.43 -3.68
CA VAL A 16 -14.97 -25.76 -4.27
C VAL A 16 -13.87 -25.92 -3.24
N GLU A 17 -12.96 -26.82 -3.53
CA GLU A 17 -11.76 -27.08 -2.73
C GLU A 17 -11.03 -25.75 -2.56
N ARG A 18 -11.05 -25.21 -1.34
CA ARG A 18 -10.34 -23.96 -1.03
C ARG A 18 -8.86 -24.21 -1.27
N ALA A 19 -8.30 -23.52 -2.28
CA ALA A 19 -6.86 -23.51 -2.50
C ALA A 19 -6.11 -23.26 -1.19
N PRO A 20 -4.97 -23.94 -0.96
CA PRO A 20 -4.24 -23.87 0.30
C PRO A 20 -3.98 -22.41 0.66
N ARG A 21 -4.35 -22.04 1.90
CA ARG A 21 -4.16 -20.68 2.43
C ARG A 21 -2.67 -20.42 2.49
N ALA A 22 -2.19 -19.57 1.60
CA ALA A 22 -0.82 -19.11 1.65
C ALA A 22 -0.62 -18.19 2.85
N MET A 23 0.49 -18.39 3.49
CA MET A 23 1.16 -17.67 4.57
C MET A 23 0.51 -16.38 5.08
N THR A 24 0.43 -16.25 6.42
CA THR A 24 0.17 -14.96 7.10
C THR A 24 1.29 -13.98 6.74
N LEU A 25 0.93 -12.91 6.06
CA LEU A 25 1.85 -11.88 5.61
C LEU A 25 1.46 -10.55 6.25
N LEU A 26 2.45 -9.84 6.81
CA LEU A 26 2.27 -8.45 7.24
C LEU A 26 2.95 -7.53 6.23
N ILE A 27 2.33 -7.39 5.05
CA ILE A 27 2.84 -6.52 4.00
C ILE A 27 2.00 -5.26 3.96
N THR A 28 2.65 -4.10 4.06
CA THR A 28 1.99 -2.83 3.79
C THR A 28 1.78 -2.66 2.29
N GLY A 29 0.55 -2.37 1.90
CA GLY A 29 0.14 -2.02 0.55
C GLY A 29 -0.44 -0.60 0.49
N LYS A 30 -0.44 -0.02 -0.70
CA LYS A 30 -1.25 1.13 -1.06
C LYS A 30 -2.53 0.62 -1.70
N LEU A 31 -3.66 0.98 -1.13
CA LEU A 31 -4.98 0.73 -1.64
C LEU A 31 -5.44 1.95 -2.43
N VAL A 32 -5.89 1.74 -3.65
CA VAL A 32 -6.51 2.78 -4.49
C VAL A 32 -7.95 2.38 -4.73
N VAL A 33 -8.87 3.25 -4.34
CA VAL A 33 -10.32 3.10 -4.53
C VAL A 33 -10.80 4.35 -5.24
N GLU A 34 -11.29 4.23 -6.46
CA GLU A 34 -11.65 5.37 -7.31
C GLU A 34 -10.48 6.37 -7.44
N GLN A 35 -10.59 7.55 -6.79
CA GLN A 35 -9.57 8.59 -6.80
C GLN A 35 -8.79 8.68 -5.47
N PHE A 36 -9.11 7.85 -4.49
CA PHE A 36 -8.52 7.92 -3.16
C PHE A 36 -7.41 6.90 -2.97
N GLU A 37 -6.36 7.32 -2.29
CA GLU A 37 -5.24 6.49 -1.88
C GLU A 37 -5.30 6.27 -0.36
N ALA A 38 -5.17 5.02 0.08
CA ALA A 38 -5.11 4.65 1.49
C ALA A 38 -4.00 3.62 1.74
N LEU A 39 -3.63 3.42 3.00
CA LEU A 39 -2.79 2.30 3.38
C LEU A 39 -3.64 1.09 3.74
N CYS A 40 -3.12 -0.09 3.40
CA CYS A 40 -3.67 -1.36 3.85
C CYS A 40 -2.56 -2.31 4.32
N ARG A 41 -2.92 -3.23 5.21
CA ARG A 41 -2.10 -4.40 5.59
C ARG A 41 -2.67 -5.63 4.92
N VAL A 42 -1.86 -6.33 4.15
CA VAL A 42 -2.21 -7.66 3.63
C VAL A 42 -1.98 -8.67 4.74
N ARG A 43 -3.03 -9.38 5.14
CA ARG A 43 -3.01 -10.42 6.19
C ARG A 43 -2.80 -11.81 5.65
N ASN A 44 -3.40 -12.09 4.53
CA ASN A 44 -3.17 -13.31 3.79
C ASN A 44 -3.43 -13.10 2.29
N MET A 45 -2.88 -13.98 1.48
CA MET A 45 -3.01 -13.94 0.03
C MET A 45 -3.01 -15.35 -0.54
N SER A 46 -3.76 -15.55 -1.60
CA SER A 46 -3.79 -16.74 -2.43
C SER A 46 -3.64 -16.36 -3.90
N ALA A 47 -3.66 -17.31 -4.81
CA ALA A 47 -3.64 -17.04 -6.25
C ALA A 47 -4.88 -16.26 -6.74
N THR A 48 -6.01 -16.32 -6.02
CA THR A 48 -7.30 -15.78 -6.47
C THR A 48 -7.79 -14.60 -5.63
N GLY A 49 -7.11 -14.24 -4.54
CA GLY A 49 -7.55 -13.15 -3.68
C GLY A 49 -6.67 -12.91 -2.47
N MET A 50 -7.02 -11.88 -1.70
CA MET A 50 -6.34 -11.52 -0.47
C MET A 50 -7.30 -11.02 0.60
N MET A 51 -6.87 -11.03 1.85
CA MET A 51 -7.50 -10.31 2.94
C MET A 51 -6.61 -9.13 3.34
N ILE A 52 -7.22 -7.96 3.43
CA ILE A 52 -6.56 -6.73 3.88
C ILE A 52 -7.23 -6.16 5.11
N GLU A 53 -6.47 -5.39 5.88
CA GLU A 53 -6.97 -4.45 6.87
C GLU A 53 -6.68 -3.02 6.39
N THR A 54 -7.65 -2.14 6.52
CA THR A 54 -7.55 -0.72 6.16
C THR A 54 -8.49 0.11 7.00
N LEU A 55 -8.14 1.37 7.24
CA LEU A 55 -9.03 2.34 7.88
C LEU A 55 -10.04 2.94 6.88
N ARG A 56 -9.77 2.80 5.56
CA ARG A 56 -10.68 3.25 4.52
C ARG A 56 -11.94 2.39 4.51
N PRO A 57 -13.15 2.97 4.66
CA PRO A 57 -14.38 2.23 4.47
C PRO A 57 -14.47 1.67 3.05
N LEU A 58 -14.80 0.40 2.93
CA LEU A 58 -15.02 -0.30 1.67
C LEU A 58 -16.40 -0.91 1.67
N SER A 59 -17.03 -0.97 0.50
CA SER A 59 -18.30 -1.64 0.27
C SER A 59 -18.13 -2.91 -0.56
N GLN A 60 -18.97 -3.90 -0.34
CA GLN A 60 -18.97 -5.09 -1.19
C GLN A 60 -19.31 -4.69 -2.64
N GLY A 61 -18.51 -5.17 -3.59
CA GLY A 61 -18.62 -4.83 -5.00
C GLY A 61 -17.64 -3.77 -5.47
N ASP A 62 -17.02 -2.98 -4.57
CA ASP A 62 -16.04 -1.98 -4.95
C ASP A 62 -14.88 -2.60 -5.76
N GLU A 63 -14.49 -1.92 -6.82
CA GLU A 63 -13.25 -2.25 -7.55
C GLU A 63 -12.09 -1.45 -6.94
N VAL A 64 -11.06 -2.19 -6.57
CA VAL A 64 -9.89 -1.63 -5.90
C VAL A 64 -8.60 -2.07 -6.60
N CYS A 65 -7.55 -1.27 -6.44
CA CYS A 65 -6.21 -1.65 -6.86
C CYS A 65 -5.28 -1.64 -5.64
N VAL A 66 -4.64 -2.77 -5.37
CA VAL A 66 -3.66 -2.88 -4.28
C VAL A 66 -2.26 -2.89 -4.87
N HIS A 67 -1.48 -1.87 -4.54
CA HIS A 67 -0.07 -1.79 -4.91
C HIS A 67 0.78 -2.35 -3.78
N LEU A 68 1.43 -3.48 -4.05
CA LEU A 68 2.39 -4.11 -3.15
C LEU A 68 3.78 -3.78 -3.65
N ARG A 69 4.58 -3.03 -2.87
CA ARG A 69 5.91 -2.58 -3.30
C ARG A 69 5.86 -1.80 -4.62
N SER A 70 6.97 -1.32 -5.10
CA SER A 70 7.02 -0.34 -6.21
C SER A 70 6.63 -0.86 -7.60
N SER A 71 6.29 -2.13 -7.77
CA SER A 71 6.09 -2.72 -9.11
C SER A 71 4.93 -3.70 -9.23
N CYS A 72 4.26 -4.04 -8.14
CA CYS A 72 3.15 -4.99 -8.17
C CYS A 72 1.83 -4.29 -7.91
N SER A 73 0.95 -4.28 -8.91
CA SER A 73 -0.38 -3.69 -8.89
C SER A 73 -1.41 -4.78 -9.12
N LEU A 74 -2.30 -5.01 -8.17
CA LEU A 74 -3.28 -6.08 -8.17
C LEU A 74 -4.69 -5.49 -8.18
N ARG A 75 -5.40 -5.66 -9.30
CA ARG A 75 -6.80 -5.28 -9.41
C ARG A 75 -7.70 -6.35 -8.80
N ALA A 76 -8.64 -5.92 -7.98
CA ALA A 76 -9.51 -6.83 -7.25
C ALA A 76 -10.89 -6.20 -7.03
N ARG A 77 -11.86 -7.04 -6.67
CA ARG A 77 -13.19 -6.63 -6.23
C ARG A 77 -13.38 -7.03 -4.77
N VAL A 78 -13.99 -6.15 -3.99
CA VAL A 78 -14.36 -6.43 -2.60
C VAL A 78 -15.49 -7.46 -2.58
N VAL A 79 -15.27 -8.60 -1.95
CA VAL A 79 -16.26 -9.68 -1.84
C VAL A 79 -16.92 -9.75 -0.47
N TRP A 80 -16.28 -9.22 0.55
CA TRP A 80 -16.87 -9.03 1.89
C TRP A 80 -16.10 -7.95 2.65
N THR A 81 -16.76 -7.32 3.61
CA THR A 81 -16.18 -6.36 4.56
C THR A 81 -16.57 -6.72 5.98
N ARG A 82 -15.68 -6.53 6.95
CA ARG A 82 -15.93 -6.75 8.38
C ARG A 82 -14.93 -6.00 9.26
N GLN A 83 -15.40 -5.05 10.09
CA GLN A 83 -14.62 -4.39 11.14
C GLN A 83 -13.20 -3.94 10.70
N GLY A 84 -13.11 -3.14 9.64
CA GLY A 84 -11.83 -2.65 9.14
C GLY A 84 -11.02 -3.66 8.31
N ALA A 85 -11.56 -4.86 8.09
CA ALA A 85 -11.00 -5.86 7.19
C ALA A 85 -11.88 -6.06 5.96
N ALA A 86 -11.26 -6.43 4.84
CA ALA A 86 -11.96 -6.75 3.60
C ALA A 86 -11.33 -7.97 2.91
N GLY A 87 -12.19 -8.81 2.34
CA GLY A 87 -11.76 -9.87 1.42
C GLY A 87 -11.87 -9.37 -0.01
N LEU A 88 -10.79 -9.56 -0.75
CA LEU A 88 -10.64 -9.13 -2.13
C LEU A 88 -10.48 -10.35 -3.03
N ALA A 89 -11.29 -10.44 -4.09
CA ALA A 89 -11.09 -11.39 -5.17
C ALA A 89 -10.35 -10.71 -6.32
N PHE A 90 -9.24 -11.28 -6.77
CA PHE A 90 -8.50 -10.75 -7.91
C PHE A 90 -9.33 -10.86 -9.20
N LEU A 91 -9.26 -9.85 -10.06
CA LEU A 91 -9.92 -9.89 -11.37
C LEU A 91 -9.26 -10.92 -12.30
N THR A 92 -7.98 -11.20 -12.08
CA THR A 92 -7.22 -12.28 -12.76
C THR A 92 -6.36 -13.01 -11.73
N PRO A 93 -6.28 -14.35 -11.78
CA PRO A 93 -5.39 -15.10 -10.91
C PRO A 93 -3.94 -14.64 -11.04
N VAL A 94 -3.20 -14.65 -9.93
CA VAL A 94 -1.82 -14.19 -9.87
C VAL A 94 -0.84 -15.29 -9.50
N ASP A 95 0.38 -15.22 -10.00
CA ASP A 95 1.47 -16.05 -9.50
C ASP A 95 1.95 -15.47 -8.14
N LEU A 96 1.58 -16.17 -7.08
CA LEU A 96 1.89 -15.75 -5.71
C LEU A 96 3.41 -15.68 -5.47
N LYS A 97 4.19 -16.58 -6.07
CA LYS A 97 5.66 -16.58 -5.92
C LYS A 97 6.27 -15.34 -6.56
N ALA A 98 5.85 -14.99 -7.77
CA ALA A 98 6.30 -13.78 -8.46
C ALA A 98 5.90 -12.50 -7.70
N VAL A 99 4.67 -12.44 -7.19
CA VAL A 99 4.19 -11.31 -6.38
C VAL A 99 5.02 -11.15 -5.11
N LEU A 100 5.29 -12.22 -4.38
CA LEU A 100 6.06 -12.18 -3.13
C LEU A 100 7.55 -11.90 -3.36
N ALA A 101 8.11 -12.39 -4.46
CA ALA A 101 9.47 -12.09 -4.88
C ALA A 101 9.65 -10.62 -5.32
N GLY A 102 8.54 -9.91 -5.57
CA GLY A 102 8.57 -8.54 -6.09
C GLY A 102 8.91 -8.51 -7.58
N GLU A 103 8.74 -9.63 -8.28
CA GLU A 103 8.90 -9.74 -9.72
C GLU A 103 7.63 -9.20 -10.39
N ALA A 104 7.77 -8.05 -11.05
CA ALA A 104 6.73 -7.58 -11.96
C ALA A 104 6.65 -8.52 -13.17
N PRO A 105 5.46 -8.70 -13.81
CA PRO A 105 5.39 -9.39 -15.08
C PRO A 105 6.33 -8.69 -16.07
N ARG A 106 7.35 -9.40 -16.46
CA ARG A 106 8.46 -9.13 -17.37
C ARG A 106 8.41 -7.78 -18.12
N SER A 107 9.00 -6.74 -17.54
CA SER A 107 9.70 -5.72 -18.28
C SER A 107 11.17 -5.77 -17.87
N ARG A 108 12.02 -5.95 -18.88
CA ARG A 108 13.47 -6.18 -18.75
C ARG A 108 14.17 -5.00 -18.07
N ILE A 109 15.12 -5.34 -17.20
CA ILE A 109 16.25 -4.52 -16.77
C ILE A 109 15.89 -3.38 -15.79
N LEU A 110 16.01 -3.65 -14.48
CA LEU A 110 16.63 -2.70 -13.54
C LEU A 110 17.10 -3.46 -12.30
N ARG A 111 18.37 -3.17 -11.93
CA ARG A 111 19.11 -3.72 -10.78
C ARG A 111 18.23 -3.84 -9.52
N ALA A 112 18.44 -4.91 -8.75
CA ALA A 112 17.79 -5.22 -7.48
C ALA A 112 17.81 -4.02 -6.52
N ARG A 113 16.83 -3.12 -6.63
CA ARG A 113 16.58 -2.09 -5.63
C ARG A 113 15.81 -2.74 -4.49
N ARG A 114 16.25 -2.49 -3.24
CA ARG A 114 15.52 -2.91 -2.04
C ARG A 114 14.04 -2.53 -2.20
N PRO A 115 13.10 -3.45 -1.86
CA PRO A 115 11.67 -3.18 -1.96
C PRO A 115 11.34 -1.91 -1.17
N ARG A 116 10.78 -0.91 -1.84
CA ARG A 116 10.38 0.34 -1.18
C ARG A 116 8.99 0.21 -0.63
N ALA A 117 8.75 0.79 0.56
CA ALA A 117 7.41 0.93 1.11
C ALA A 117 6.51 1.72 0.14
N PRO A 118 5.21 1.37 0.05
CA PRO A 118 4.25 2.12 -0.73
C PRO A 118 4.24 3.60 -0.35
N ARG A 119 4.11 4.49 -1.34
CA ARG A 119 4.06 5.93 -1.16
C ARG A 119 2.68 6.46 -1.45
N ILE A 120 2.20 7.32 -0.59
CA ILE A 120 0.91 8.01 -0.72
C ILE A 120 1.18 9.47 -1.08
N ALA A 121 0.45 10.01 -2.05
CA ALA A 121 0.48 11.42 -2.37
C ALA A 121 0.00 12.25 -1.18
N ALA A 122 0.67 13.39 -0.90
CA ALA A 122 0.42 14.10 0.35
C ALA A 122 0.54 15.63 0.27
N GLN A 123 0.43 16.23 -0.86
CA GLN A 123 0.64 17.67 -1.08
C GLN A 123 0.24 18.58 0.08
N CYS A 124 1.18 18.93 0.96
CA CYS A 124 0.96 19.86 2.07
C CYS A 124 2.20 20.66 2.44
N ALA A 125 1.96 21.86 2.97
CA ALA A 125 2.99 22.69 3.55
C ALA A 125 3.59 22.01 4.79
N ILE A 126 4.91 22.06 4.90
CA ILE A 126 5.68 21.54 6.02
C ILE A 126 6.83 22.50 6.34
N THR A 127 7.42 22.31 7.51
CA THR A 127 8.66 23.00 7.87
C THR A 127 9.82 21.99 7.86
N VAL A 128 10.96 22.42 7.33
CA VAL A 128 12.18 21.61 7.25
C VAL A 128 13.32 22.39 7.89
N VAL A 129 14.07 21.73 8.78
CA VAL A 129 15.34 22.28 9.31
C VAL A 129 16.51 21.60 8.61
N ALA A 130 17.36 22.40 7.99
CA ALA A 130 18.58 21.99 7.28
C ALA A 130 19.74 22.88 7.72
N GLY A 131 20.88 22.32 8.14
CA GLY A 131 22.04 23.11 8.57
C GLY A 131 21.79 24.05 9.75
N GLY A 132 20.69 23.88 10.50
CA GLY A 132 20.29 24.79 11.58
C GLY A 132 19.32 25.89 11.13
N GLU A 133 19.05 26.04 9.84
CA GLU A 133 18.09 27.00 9.29
C GLU A 133 16.74 26.35 9.03
N THR A 134 15.68 27.11 9.21
CA THR A 134 14.30 26.67 9.01
C THR A 134 13.78 27.14 7.66
N HIS A 135 13.23 26.25 6.88
CA HIS A 135 12.69 26.51 5.54
C HIS A 135 11.25 26.03 5.44
N GLU A 136 10.42 26.79 4.73
CA GLU A 136 9.12 26.31 4.28
C GLU A 136 9.30 25.37 3.07
N ALA A 137 8.57 24.28 3.06
CA ALA A 137 8.66 23.25 2.04
C ALA A 137 7.29 22.63 1.76
N CYS A 138 7.21 21.82 0.73
CA CYS A 138 6.00 21.05 0.42
C CYS A 138 6.31 19.54 0.46
N LEU A 139 5.55 18.80 1.24
CA LEU A 139 5.53 17.34 1.19
C LEU A 139 4.77 16.89 -0.07
N LEU A 140 5.42 16.14 -0.96
CA LEU A 140 4.81 15.65 -2.21
C LEU A 140 4.25 14.23 -2.04
N ASP A 141 5.01 13.36 -1.42
CA ASP A 141 4.56 12.01 -1.04
C ASP A 141 5.27 11.52 0.21
N ILE A 142 4.64 10.57 0.89
CA ILE A 142 5.15 9.99 2.13
C ILE A 142 4.94 8.48 2.13
N SER A 143 5.83 7.78 2.81
CA SER A 143 5.72 6.36 3.15
C SER A 143 6.18 6.14 4.59
N GLN A 144 6.04 4.93 5.11
CA GLN A 144 6.56 4.62 6.45
C GLN A 144 8.06 4.94 6.59
N SER A 145 8.86 4.77 5.55
CA SER A 145 10.33 4.87 5.61
C SER A 145 10.93 6.06 4.89
N GLY A 146 10.14 6.97 4.32
CA GLY A 146 10.68 8.11 3.60
C GLY A 146 9.63 9.07 3.08
N ALA A 147 10.11 10.22 2.61
CA ALA A 147 9.32 11.30 2.07
C ALA A 147 9.92 11.84 0.77
N ARG A 148 9.11 12.46 -0.08
CA ARG A 148 9.54 13.30 -1.17
C ARG A 148 9.04 14.72 -0.92
N LEU A 149 9.97 15.65 -1.01
CA LEU A 149 9.75 17.05 -0.68
C LEU A 149 10.06 17.93 -1.89
N ARG A 150 9.38 19.06 -1.96
CA ARG A 150 9.82 20.21 -2.76
C ARG A 150 10.37 21.25 -1.80
N LEU A 151 11.60 21.70 -2.08
CA LEU A 151 12.41 22.56 -1.21
C LEU A 151 12.82 23.83 -1.95
N PRO A 152 12.92 24.98 -1.26
CA PRO A 152 13.43 26.22 -1.87
C PRO A 152 14.95 26.21 -2.08
N MET A 153 15.63 25.26 -1.44
CA MET A 153 17.09 25.07 -1.52
C MET A 153 17.41 23.66 -1.98
N GLN A 154 18.63 23.42 -2.39
CA GLN A 154 19.11 22.10 -2.82
C GLN A 154 20.02 21.50 -1.75
N PRO A 155 19.51 20.55 -0.95
CA PRO A 155 20.33 19.92 0.09
C PRO A 155 21.35 18.97 -0.53
N ASN A 156 22.45 18.76 0.20
CA ASN A 156 23.45 17.79 -0.17
C ASN A 156 22.97 16.36 0.06
N ARG A 157 23.55 15.42 -0.70
CA ARG A 157 23.31 14.00 -0.43
C ARG A 157 23.82 13.64 0.97
N GLU A 158 23.05 12.80 1.68
CA GLU A 158 23.30 12.37 3.06
C GLU A 158 23.12 13.47 4.12
N GLU A 159 22.81 14.70 3.71
CA GLU A 159 22.47 15.76 4.64
C GLU A 159 21.28 15.35 5.51
N ARG A 160 21.38 15.66 6.82
CA ARG A 160 20.29 15.42 7.77
C ARG A 160 19.29 16.55 7.70
N LEU A 161 18.05 16.21 7.42
CA LEU A 161 16.91 17.11 7.52
C LEU A 161 15.99 16.70 8.66
N ILE A 162 15.39 17.70 9.33
CA ILE A 162 14.35 17.48 10.33
C ILE A 162 13.04 18.00 9.74
N LEU A 163 12.00 17.16 9.76
CA LEU A 163 10.69 17.44 9.17
C LEU A 163 9.66 17.68 10.26
N SER A 164 8.95 18.80 10.17
CA SER A 164 7.74 19.06 10.94
C SER A 164 6.55 19.01 9.98
N ILE A 165 5.82 17.91 10.03
CA ILE A 165 4.63 17.66 9.19
C ILE A 165 3.40 17.85 10.08
N PRO A 166 2.44 18.72 9.73
CA PRO A 166 1.23 18.92 10.54
C PRO A 166 0.48 17.61 10.78
N GLY A 167 0.23 17.30 12.06
CA GLY A 167 -0.48 16.08 12.47
C GLY A 167 0.37 14.81 12.56
N LEU A 168 1.67 14.91 12.31
CA LEU A 168 2.65 13.83 12.55
C LEU A 168 3.72 14.27 13.55
N PRO A 169 4.33 13.35 14.29
CA PRO A 169 5.49 13.66 15.12
C PRO A 169 6.66 14.12 14.24
N MET A 170 7.48 15.02 14.78
CA MET A 170 8.70 15.47 14.14
C MET A 170 9.59 14.28 13.77
N LYS A 171 10.09 14.25 12.55
CA LYS A 171 10.93 13.17 12.02
C LYS A 171 12.21 13.72 11.44
N SER A 172 13.28 12.94 11.51
CA SER A 172 14.53 13.26 10.84
C SER A 172 14.92 12.15 9.87
N GLY A 173 15.66 12.52 8.84
CA GLY A 173 16.11 11.60 7.81
C GLY A 173 17.30 12.13 7.03
N ALA A 174 17.90 11.26 6.23
CA ALA A 174 19.00 11.61 5.33
C ALA A 174 18.50 11.80 3.89
N VAL A 175 19.05 12.78 3.20
CA VAL A 175 18.80 13.03 1.78
C VAL A 175 19.39 11.89 0.95
N CYS A 176 18.55 11.15 0.25
CA CYS A 176 18.99 10.11 -0.68
C CYS A 176 19.35 10.65 -2.06
N TRP A 177 18.63 11.67 -2.48
CA TRP A 177 18.81 12.38 -3.75
C TRP A 177 18.17 13.76 -3.67
N ALA A 178 18.73 14.73 -4.39
CA ALA A 178 18.16 16.05 -4.59
C ALA A 178 18.37 16.47 -6.04
N ARG A 179 17.34 17.01 -6.70
CA ARG A 179 17.38 17.52 -8.07
C ARG A 179 16.13 18.37 -8.36
N GLU A 180 16.32 19.41 -9.16
CA GLU A 180 15.20 20.23 -9.70
C GLU A 180 14.24 20.76 -8.62
N GLY A 181 14.78 21.17 -7.45
CA GLY A 181 13.97 21.66 -6.34
C GLY A 181 13.23 20.57 -5.55
N GLU A 182 13.46 19.30 -5.86
CA GLU A 182 12.90 18.18 -5.12
C GLU A 182 13.98 17.34 -4.44
N ALA A 183 13.65 16.75 -3.31
CA ALA A 183 14.52 15.83 -2.58
C ALA A 183 13.75 14.62 -2.08
N GLY A 184 14.41 13.46 -2.12
CA GLY A 184 13.94 12.24 -1.51
C GLY A 184 14.70 11.93 -0.23
N LEU A 185 13.96 11.72 0.87
CA LEU A 185 14.51 11.41 2.18
C LEU A 185 14.26 9.95 2.55
N ALA A 186 15.24 9.35 3.23
CA ALA A 186 15.05 8.15 4.04
C ALA A 186 14.95 8.56 5.50
N LEU A 187 13.85 8.22 6.15
CA LEU A 187 13.65 8.48 7.58
C LEU A 187 14.54 7.54 8.40
N TYR A 188 15.18 8.06 9.46
CA TYR A 188 15.98 7.25 10.38
C TYR A 188 15.10 6.29 11.18
N GLU A 189 13.91 6.76 11.56
CA GLU A 189 12.89 5.96 12.23
C GLU A 189 11.62 5.91 11.38
N PRO A 190 11.18 4.72 10.97
CA PRO A 190 9.94 4.58 10.22
C PRO A 190 8.72 5.10 10.99
N LEU A 191 7.77 5.67 10.26
CA LEU A 191 6.45 5.99 10.80
C LEU A 191 5.68 4.69 11.08
N PRO A 192 5.07 4.52 12.26
CA PRO A 192 4.15 3.43 12.53
C PRO A 192 3.01 3.41 11.49
N PHE A 193 2.61 2.22 11.07
CA PHE A 193 1.54 2.05 10.07
C PHE A 193 0.26 2.77 10.49
N ASP A 194 -0.19 2.52 11.73
CA ASP A 194 -1.49 3.02 12.21
C ASP A 194 -1.49 4.56 12.26
N LEU A 195 -0.39 5.16 12.74
CA LEU A 195 -0.23 6.61 12.77
C LEU A 195 -0.29 7.24 11.37
N LEU A 196 0.42 6.64 10.40
CA LEU A 196 0.44 7.15 9.03
C LEU A 196 -0.91 6.93 8.35
N ALA A 197 -1.56 5.78 8.56
CA ALA A 197 -2.88 5.49 8.00
C ALA A 197 -3.94 6.46 8.52
N GLU A 198 -3.97 6.73 9.85
CA GLU A 198 -4.88 7.71 10.45
C GLU A 198 -4.62 9.12 9.91
N TRP A 199 -3.36 9.50 9.75
CA TRP A 199 -3.00 10.82 9.22
C TRP A 199 -3.50 11.00 7.78
N ILE A 200 -3.37 9.97 6.93
CA ILE A 200 -3.88 9.96 5.56
C ILE A 200 -5.40 10.14 5.56
N GLU A 201 -6.13 9.31 6.32
CA GLU A 201 -7.60 9.33 6.35
C GLU A 201 -8.17 10.68 6.86
N ARG A 202 -7.47 11.36 7.79
CA ARG A 202 -7.89 12.69 8.28
C ARG A 202 -7.75 13.78 7.21
N ARG A 203 -6.87 13.62 6.26
CA ARG A 203 -6.64 14.63 5.20
C ARG A 203 -7.60 14.50 4.03
N GLU A 204 -8.20 13.34 3.88
CA GLU A 204 -9.15 13.04 2.80
C GLU A 204 -10.61 13.28 3.18
N ARG A 205 -10.86 13.73 4.42
CA ARG A 205 -12.17 14.18 4.90
C ARG A 205 -12.34 15.68 4.72
#